data_c19327afba7993a5784c77feceafb6c8
#
_entry.id   c19327afba7993a5784c77feceafb6c8
#
_cell.length_a   1.000
_cell.length_b   1.000
_cell.length_c   1.000
_cell.angle_alpha   90.00
_cell.angle_beta   90.00
_cell.angle_gamma   90.00
#
_symmetry.space_group_name_H-M   'P 1'
#
loop_
_entity.id
_entity.type
_entity.pdbx_description
1 polymer ?
#
loop_
_entity_poly.entity_id
_entity_poly.type
_entity_poly.pdbx_seq_one_letter_code
_entity_poly.pdbx_strand_id
1 'polypeptide(L)'
;MSSELAFRCLVLDHDDTTVLSTPEVNYPAFLDTMKKLRPGVHYDYETFIDYCCDPGFEPFYRNILGFTDSEMKYEFDNWQEFVKRTIPEAVPGLGEIIKKYRSAGGKLFVVSHSYASNILRDWQHDFDMQPDGVYAWELGEGKRKPDPYPLLDIMKNNGFAPQDLLMVDDLKPGLDMSRTAGVRFA
;
A
#
# COMPACT_ATOMS: atom_id res chain seq x y z
N MET A 1 -2.06 2.00 34.60
CA MET A 1 -3.25 2.52 33.91
C MET A 1 -3.10 2.16 32.43
N SER A 2 -3.93 1.25 31.89
CA SER A 2 -3.91 1.02 30.45
C SER A 2 -4.44 2.29 29.78
N SER A 3 -3.63 2.95 28.98
CA SER A 3 -4.13 4.06 28.16
C SER A 3 -5.18 3.47 27.21
N GLU A 4 -6.41 3.93 27.32
CA GLU A 4 -7.47 3.55 26.40
C GLU A 4 -7.04 3.96 24.99
N LEU A 5 -7.09 3.02 24.04
CA LEU A 5 -6.74 3.30 22.65
C LEU A 5 -7.82 4.21 22.03
N ALA A 6 -7.42 5.25 21.34
CA ALA A 6 -8.35 6.13 20.60
C ALA A 6 -9.09 5.34 19.48
N PHE A 7 -8.42 4.36 18.90
CA PHE A 7 -8.98 3.41 17.92
C PHE A 7 -8.61 2.00 18.34
N ARG A 8 -9.53 1.07 18.21
CA ARG A 8 -9.32 -0.35 18.54
C ARG A 8 -8.61 -1.11 17.42
N CYS A 9 -8.68 -0.58 16.21
CA CYS A 9 -8.14 -1.17 15.01
C CYS A 9 -7.46 -0.11 14.14
N LEU A 10 -6.19 -0.33 13.80
CA LEU A 10 -5.51 0.39 12.72
C LEU A 10 -5.56 -0.46 11.46
N VAL A 11 -5.97 0.15 10.37
CA VAL A 11 -5.93 -0.41 9.03
C VAL A 11 -4.91 0.40 8.24
N LEU A 12 -3.82 -0.22 7.87
CA LEU A 12 -2.69 0.46 7.23
C LEU A 12 -2.63 0.06 5.76
N ASP A 13 -2.33 1.00 4.87
CA ASP A 13 -1.77 0.64 3.59
C ASP A 13 -0.35 0.09 3.75
N HIS A 14 0.20 -0.49 2.70
CA HIS A 14 1.53 -1.07 2.71
C HIS A 14 2.55 -0.15 2.06
N ASP A 15 2.41 0.09 0.77
CA ASP A 15 3.35 0.86 -0.03
C ASP A 15 3.34 2.33 0.40
N ASP A 16 4.50 2.89 0.72
CA ASP A 16 4.73 4.27 1.17
C ASP A 16 3.97 4.71 2.45
N THR A 17 3.28 3.75 3.09
CA THR A 17 2.63 3.93 4.40
C THR A 17 3.33 3.10 5.48
N THR A 18 3.61 1.82 5.23
CA THR A 18 4.34 0.96 6.18
C THR A 18 5.80 0.75 5.78
N VAL A 19 6.09 0.74 4.49
CA VAL A 19 7.43 0.57 3.92
C VAL A 19 7.70 1.61 2.83
N LEU A 20 8.97 1.92 2.57
CA LEU A 20 9.40 2.90 1.58
C LEU A 20 9.51 2.28 0.18
N SER A 21 8.41 1.76 -0.36
CA SER A 21 8.41 1.00 -1.62
C SER A 21 8.66 1.87 -2.85
N THR A 22 8.17 3.10 -2.89
CA THR A 22 8.38 3.96 -4.06
C THR A 22 9.84 4.34 -4.24
N PRO A 23 10.58 4.85 -3.25
CA PRO A 23 11.99 5.19 -3.46
C PRO A 23 12.89 3.96 -3.68
N GLU A 24 12.57 2.80 -3.11
CA GLU A 24 13.46 1.65 -3.10
C GLU A 24 13.14 0.58 -4.13
N VAL A 25 11.90 0.52 -4.59
CA VAL A 25 11.41 -0.50 -5.55
C VAL A 25 10.80 0.13 -6.78
N ASN A 26 9.72 0.92 -6.62
CA ASN A 26 8.88 1.35 -7.75
C ASN A 26 9.63 2.31 -8.68
N TYR A 27 10.25 3.34 -8.13
CA TYR A 27 11.00 4.31 -8.95
C TYR A 27 12.28 3.73 -9.58
N PRO A 28 13.11 2.93 -8.89
CA PRO A 28 14.20 2.20 -9.54
C PRO A 28 13.75 1.26 -10.66
N ALA A 29 12.65 0.54 -10.50
CA ALA A 29 12.08 -0.31 -11.54
C ALA A 29 11.58 0.51 -12.74
N PHE A 30 10.92 1.63 -12.47
CA PHE A 30 10.49 2.59 -13.49
C PHE A 30 11.68 3.12 -14.30
N LEU A 31 12.75 3.56 -13.64
CA LEU A 31 13.95 4.06 -14.34
C LEU A 31 14.59 2.99 -15.24
N ASP A 32 14.64 1.74 -14.78
CA ASP A 32 15.17 0.63 -15.59
C ASP A 32 14.27 0.35 -16.81
N THR A 33 12.96 0.35 -16.61
CA THR A 33 11.96 0.24 -17.70
C THR A 33 12.12 1.36 -18.71
N MET A 34 12.20 2.62 -18.25
CA MET A 34 12.35 3.79 -19.12
C MET A 34 13.65 3.78 -19.92
N LYS A 35 14.76 3.37 -19.29
CA LYS A 35 16.04 3.21 -19.97
C LYS A 35 15.95 2.27 -21.17
N LYS A 36 15.10 1.26 -21.11
CA LYS A 36 14.93 0.28 -22.20
C LYS A 36 13.89 0.71 -23.21
N LEU A 37 12.73 1.18 -22.76
CA LEU A 37 11.59 1.43 -23.64
C LEU A 37 11.56 2.86 -24.20
N ARG A 38 12.11 3.81 -23.49
CA ARG A 38 12.11 5.25 -23.86
C ARG A 38 13.49 5.88 -23.60
N PRO A 39 14.57 5.36 -24.24
CA PRO A 39 15.91 5.90 -24.01
C PRO A 39 15.94 7.40 -24.32
N GLY A 40 16.46 8.20 -23.38
CA GLY A 40 16.53 9.66 -23.50
C GLY A 40 15.32 10.42 -22.92
N VAL A 41 14.26 9.74 -22.50
CA VAL A 41 13.18 10.34 -21.72
C VAL A 41 13.50 10.16 -20.24
N HIS A 42 13.48 11.25 -19.48
CA HIS A 42 13.83 11.27 -18.08
C HIS A 42 12.70 11.90 -17.25
N TYR A 43 12.36 11.23 -16.17
CA TYR A 43 11.47 11.74 -15.12
C TYR A 43 12.25 11.70 -13.81
N ASP A 44 12.28 12.83 -13.09
CA ASP A 44 12.80 12.84 -11.73
C ASP A 44 11.79 12.19 -10.75
N TYR A 45 12.25 12.00 -9.53
CA TYR A 45 11.47 11.31 -8.50
C TYR A 45 10.16 12.03 -8.16
N GLU A 46 10.20 13.36 -8.04
CA GLU A 46 9.03 14.18 -7.71
C GLU A 46 7.97 14.09 -8.81
N THR A 47 8.40 14.27 -10.07
CA THR A 47 7.52 14.16 -11.24
C THR A 47 6.92 12.74 -11.35
N PHE A 48 7.70 11.70 -11.05
CA PHE A 48 7.19 10.32 -11.03
C PHE A 48 6.09 10.15 -9.98
N ILE A 49 6.29 10.63 -8.75
CA ILE A 49 5.29 10.56 -7.67
C ILE A 49 4.02 11.33 -8.08
N ASP A 50 4.15 12.54 -8.60
CA ASP A 50 3.00 13.33 -9.03
C ASP A 50 2.13 12.55 -10.01
N TYR A 51 2.72 11.90 -11.01
CA TYR A 51 1.97 11.07 -11.95
C TYR A 51 1.41 9.79 -11.35
N CYS A 52 2.07 9.19 -10.36
CA CYS A 52 1.55 8.03 -9.65
C CYS A 52 0.33 8.39 -8.78
N CYS A 53 0.30 9.62 -8.22
CA CYS A 53 -0.84 10.13 -7.48
C CYS A 53 -1.99 10.56 -8.40
N ASP A 54 -1.71 11.29 -9.47
CA ASP A 54 -2.68 11.79 -10.44
C ASP A 54 -2.05 11.86 -11.84
N PRO A 55 -2.51 11.09 -12.80
CA PRO A 55 -3.77 10.29 -12.84
C PRO A 55 -3.67 8.86 -12.29
N GLY A 56 -2.54 8.45 -11.72
CA GLY A 56 -2.28 7.12 -11.24
C GLY A 56 -1.42 6.28 -12.20
N PHE A 57 -0.90 5.14 -11.72
CA PHE A 57 0.08 4.32 -12.44
C PHE A 57 -0.37 3.90 -13.84
N GLU A 58 -1.54 3.26 -13.98
CA GLU A 58 -1.98 2.74 -15.27
C GLU A 58 -2.25 3.87 -16.29
N PRO A 59 -2.98 4.94 -15.97
CA PRO A 59 -3.13 6.08 -16.86
C PRO A 59 -1.79 6.79 -17.19
N PHE A 60 -0.86 6.87 -16.26
CA PHE A 60 0.47 7.43 -16.51
C PHE A 60 1.21 6.63 -17.59
N TYR A 61 1.32 5.32 -17.41
CA TYR A 61 2.01 4.47 -18.39
C TYR A 61 1.29 4.42 -19.74
N ARG A 62 -0.05 4.26 -19.74
CA ARG A 62 -0.80 4.11 -20.98
C ARG A 62 -0.99 5.41 -21.75
N ASN A 63 -1.41 6.47 -21.07
CA ASN A 63 -1.88 7.69 -21.73
C ASN A 63 -0.78 8.74 -21.88
N ILE A 64 0.17 8.81 -20.93
CA ILE A 64 1.24 9.80 -20.95
C ILE A 64 2.49 9.23 -21.59
N LEU A 65 2.95 8.04 -21.18
CA LEU A 65 4.11 7.37 -21.77
C LEU A 65 3.78 6.61 -23.05
N GLY A 66 2.50 6.37 -23.35
CA GLY A 66 2.03 5.68 -24.55
C GLY A 66 2.46 4.21 -24.61
N PHE A 67 2.47 3.51 -23.48
CA PHE A 67 2.84 2.10 -23.43
C PHE A 67 1.77 1.23 -24.08
N THR A 68 2.23 0.34 -24.97
CA THR A 68 1.44 -0.75 -25.53
C THR A 68 1.21 -1.85 -24.49
N ASP A 69 0.30 -2.79 -24.76
CA ASP A 69 0.06 -3.92 -23.85
C ASP A 69 1.32 -4.77 -23.61
N SER A 70 2.17 -4.92 -24.64
CA SER A 70 3.44 -5.63 -24.49
C SER A 70 4.46 -4.87 -23.65
N GLU A 71 4.47 -3.54 -23.71
CA GLU A 71 5.34 -2.70 -22.88
C GLU A 71 4.81 -2.64 -21.42
N MET A 72 3.49 -2.61 -21.20
CA MET A 72 2.89 -2.76 -19.88
C MET A 72 3.25 -4.10 -19.23
N LYS A 73 3.20 -5.18 -20.03
CA LYS A 73 3.65 -6.50 -19.56
C LYS A 73 5.13 -6.51 -19.19
N TYR A 74 5.98 -5.91 -20.03
CA TYR A 74 7.41 -5.79 -19.74
C TYR A 74 7.67 -5.01 -18.46
N GLU A 75 7.00 -3.87 -18.28
CA GLU A 75 7.10 -3.04 -17.07
C GLU A 75 6.72 -3.85 -15.83
N PHE A 76 5.58 -4.53 -15.87
CA PHE A 76 5.10 -5.36 -14.76
C PHE A 76 6.08 -6.51 -14.42
N ASP A 77 6.58 -7.22 -15.43
CA ASP A 77 7.55 -8.31 -15.23
C ASP A 77 8.86 -7.75 -14.62
N ASN A 78 9.33 -6.58 -15.10
CA ASN A 78 10.52 -5.91 -14.57
C ASN A 78 10.31 -5.45 -13.13
N TRP A 79 9.18 -4.80 -12.83
CA TRP A 79 8.81 -4.41 -11.47
C TRP A 79 8.80 -5.61 -10.51
N GLN A 80 8.23 -6.74 -10.92
CA GLN A 80 8.24 -7.97 -10.12
C GLN A 80 9.66 -8.46 -9.79
N GLU A 81 10.61 -8.34 -10.70
CA GLU A 81 12.01 -8.69 -10.42
C GLU A 81 12.64 -7.74 -9.37
N PHE A 82 12.28 -6.45 -9.37
CA PHE A 82 12.69 -5.53 -8.31
C PHE A 82 12.06 -5.90 -6.97
N VAL A 83 10.78 -6.16 -6.93
CA VAL A 83 10.06 -6.62 -5.71
C VAL A 83 10.68 -7.89 -5.11
N LYS A 84 11.05 -8.87 -5.95
CA LYS A 84 11.66 -10.14 -5.47
C LYS A 84 13.03 -9.94 -4.82
N ARG A 85 13.84 -9.03 -5.33
CA ARG A 85 15.22 -8.82 -4.87
C ARG A 85 15.40 -7.75 -3.82
N THR A 86 14.37 -6.93 -3.58
CA THR A 86 14.42 -5.80 -2.65
C THR A 86 13.33 -5.96 -1.59
N ILE A 87 13.71 -5.88 -0.34
CA ILE A 87 12.81 -5.71 0.79
C ILE A 87 12.92 -4.23 1.16
N PRO A 88 11.88 -3.42 0.95
CA PRO A 88 11.94 -2.00 1.26
C PRO A 88 12.00 -1.78 2.77
N GLU A 89 12.72 -0.77 3.22
CA GLU A 89 12.81 -0.41 4.64
C GLU A 89 11.47 0.08 5.18
N ALA A 90 11.20 -0.22 6.45
CA ALA A 90 10.04 0.34 7.15
C ALA A 90 10.11 1.86 7.26
N VAL A 91 8.96 2.51 7.20
CA VAL A 91 8.85 3.95 7.50
C VAL A 91 9.45 4.23 8.88
N PRO A 92 10.39 5.19 9.01
CA PRO A 92 11.10 5.44 10.25
C PRO A 92 10.16 5.71 11.44
N GLY A 93 10.38 4.99 12.54
CA GLY A 93 9.59 5.10 13.76
C GLY A 93 8.28 4.30 13.79
N LEU A 94 7.80 3.80 12.66
CA LEU A 94 6.54 3.06 12.60
C LEU A 94 6.61 1.76 13.41
N GLY A 95 7.73 1.06 13.40
CA GLY A 95 7.90 -0.20 14.16
C GLY A 95 7.67 -0.03 15.66
N GLU A 96 8.10 1.08 16.25
CA GLU A 96 7.86 1.40 17.67
C GLU A 96 6.36 1.66 17.93
N ILE A 97 5.71 2.40 17.02
CA ILE A 97 4.27 2.69 17.09
C ILE A 97 3.48 1.38 17.03
N ILE A 98 3.76 0.52 16.06
CA ILE A 98 3.10 -0.78 15.87
C ILE A 98 3.26 -1.65 17.12
N LYS A 99 4.49 -1.79 17.66
CA LYS A 99 4.77 -2.58 18.86
C LYS A 99 4.01 -2.06 20.08
N LYS A 100 4.04 -0.74 20.29
CA LYS A 100 3.32 -0.09 21.40
C LYS A 100 1.81 -0.25 21.27
N TYR A 101 1.26 -0.05 20.05
CA TYR A 101 -0.15 -0.19 19.76
C TYR A 101 -0.64 -1.64 20.00
N ARG A 102 0.11 -2.61 19.50
CA ARG A 102 -0.17 -4.04 19.71
C ARG A 102 -0.11 -4.42 21.20
N SER A 103 0.87 -3.89 21.94
CA SER A 103 1.00 -4.14 23.39
C SER A 103 -0.16 -3.58 24.20
N ALA A 104 -0.83 -2.54 23.70
CA ALA A 104 -2.04 -1.96 24.28
C ALA A 104 -3.33 -2.73 23.89
N GLY A 105 -3.21 -3.83 23.13
CA GLY A 105 -4.35 -4.66 22.69
C GLY A 105 -4.99 -4.22 21.38
N GLY A 106 -4.36 -3.29 20.64
CA GLY A 106 -4.83 -2.85 19.33
C GLY A 106 -4.70 -3.93 18.25
N LYS A 107 -5.65 -3.91 17.31
CA LYS A 107 -5.67 -4.79 16.14
C LYS A 107 -5.08 -4.10 14.94
N LEU A 108 -4.33 -4.85 14.12
CA LEU A 108 -3.59 -4.35 12.96
C LEU A 108 -4.01 -5.13 11.72
N PHE A 109 -4.55 -4.43 10.73
CA PHE A 109 -4.86 -4.99 9.42
C PHE A 109 -4.11 -4.22 8.33
N VAL A 110 -3.83 -4.89 7.22
CA VAL A 110 -3.26 -4.25 6.03
C VAL A 110 -4.24 -4.36 4.88
N VAL A 111 -4.50 -3.24 4.20
CA VAL A 111 -5.31 -3.17 2.98
C VAL A 111 -4.51 -2.46 1.90
N SER A 112 -4.03 -3.20 0.91
CA SER A 112 -3.10 -2.69 -0.10
C SER A 112 -3.38 -3.23 -1.50
N HIS A 113 -2.85 -2.55 -2.51
CA HIS A 113 -2.77 -3.06 -3.89
C HIS A 113 -1.55 -3.95 -4.13
N SER A 114 -0.68 -4.14 -3.14
CA SER A 114 0.40 -5.11 -3.20
C SER A 114 -0.10 -6.55 -3.01
N TYR A 115 0.75 -7.54 -3.36
CA TYR A 115 0.47 -8.95 -3.13
C TYR A 115 0.65 -9.31 -1.65
N ALA A 116 -0.22 -10.19 -1.14
CA ALA A 116 -0.17 -10.64 0.25
C ALA A 116 1.20 -11.22 0.64
N SER A 117 1.83 -11.96 -0.27
CA SER A 117 3.15 -12.55 -0.04
C SER A 117 4.24 -11.51 0.22
N ASN A 118 4.19 -10.36 -0.47
CA ASN A 118 5.14 -9.27 -0.27
C ASN A 118 4.90 -8.60 1.08
N ILE A 119 3.66 -8.25 1.37
CA ILE A 119 3.24 -7.62 2.63
C ILE A 119 3.70 -8.48 3.83
N LEU A 120 3.40 -9.78 3.80
CA LEU A 120 3.75 -10.69 4.89
C LEU A 120 5.27 -10.87 5.06
N ARG A 121 6.03 -10.90 3.93
CA ARG A 121 7.49 -10.94 3.93
C ARG A 121 8.07 -9.70 4.61
N ASP A 122 7.63 -8.52 4.18
CA ASP A 122 8.15 -7.24 4.63
C ASP A 122 7.79 -7.01 6.10
N TRP A 123 6.57 -7.32 6.51
CA TRP A 123 6.15 -7.25 7.91
C TRP A 123 6.95 -8.19 8.82
N GLN A 124 7.25 -9.40 8.36
CA GLN A 124 8.10 -10.32 9.12
C GLN A 124 9.53 -9.80 9.24
N HIS A 125 10.06 -9.23 8.15
CA HIS A 125 11.43 -8.69 8.14
C HIS A 125 11.56 -7.47 9.04
N ASP A 126 10.67 -6.48 8.92
CA ASP A 126 10.86 -5.16 9.52
C ASP A 126 10.30 -5.06 10.94
N PHE A 127 9.22 -5.77 11.22
CA PHE A 127 8.52 -5.66 12.51
C PHE A 127 8.63 -6.90 13.38
N ASP A 128 9.14 -8.02 12.84
CA ASP A 128 9.16 -9.34 13.49
C ASP A 128 7.76 -9.75 13.98
N MET A 129 6.75 -9.44 13.19
CA MET A 129 5.34 -9.77 13.46
C MET A 129 4.52 -9.85 12.19
N GLN A 130 3.29 -10.37 12.34
CA GLN A 130 2.30 -10.39 11.27
C GLN A 130 1.10 -9.52 11.65
N PRO A 131 0.41 -8.89 10.68
CA PRO A 131 -0.88 -8.24 10.93
C PRO A 131 -1.95 -9.29 11.28
N ASP A 132 -3.05 -8.85 11.89
CA ASP A 132 -4.20 -9.72 12.21
C ASP A 132 -4.93 -10.20 10.94
N GLY A 133 -4.76 -9.49 9.83
CA GLY A 133 -5.26 -9.88 8.52
C GLY A 133 -4.74 -8.96 7.41
N VAL A 134 -4.73 -9.50 6.19
CA VAL A 134 -4.27 -8.81 4.98
C VAL A 134 -5.35 -8.87 3.91
N TYR A 135 -5.67 -7.73 3.33
CA TYR A 135 -6.56 -7.55 2.19
C TYR A 135 -5.74 -6.99 1.03
N ALA A 136 -5.36 -7.85 0.12
CA ALA A 136 -4.33 -7.61 -0.87
C ALA A 136 -4.86 -7.70 -2.31
N TRP A 137 -3.96 -7.61 -3.28
CA TRP A 137 -4.28 -7.66 -4.71
C TRP A 137 -5.14 -8.86 -5.11
N GLU A 138 -4.94 -10.00 -4.46
CA GLU A 138 -5.62 -11.26 -4.74
C GLU A 138 -7.13 -11.23 -4.47
N LEU A 139 -7.66 -10.21 -3.77
CA LEU A 139 -9.11 -10.03 -3.60
C LEU A 139 -9.85 -9.85 -4.94
N GLY A 140 -9.15 -9.35 -5.95
CA GLY A 140 -9.74 -9.10 -7.26
C GLY A 140 -10.56 -7.80 -7.34
N GLU A 141 -11.02 -7.50 -8.55
CA GLU A 141 -11.85 -6.32 -8.80
C GLU A 141 -13.17 -6.35 -8.01
N GLY A 142 -13.65 -5.15 -7.62
CA GLY A 142 -14.87 -4.99 -6.84
C GLY A 142 -14.76 -5.35 -5.36
N LYS A 143 -13.53 -5.71 -4.89
CA LYS A 143 -13.25 -5.94 -3.46
C LYS A 143 -11.96 -5.28 -2.97
N ARG A 144 -11.23 -4.59 -3.85
CA ARG A 144 -10.01 -3.82 -3.52
C ARG A 144 -10.35 -2.34 -3.35
N LYS A 145 -9.46 -1.58 -2.74
CA LYS A 145 -9.53 -0.12 -2.75
C LYS A 145 -9.83 0.39 -4.17
N PRO A 146 -10.79 1.31 -4.37
CA PRO A 146 -11.56 2.08 -3.39
C PRO A 146 -12.86 1.41 -2.89
N ASP A 147 -13.15 0.13 -3.21
CA ASP A 147 -14.33 -0.56 -2.72
C ASP A 147 -14.28 -0.68 -1.19
N PRO A 148 -15.38 -0.44 -0.44
CA PRO A 148 -15.39 -0.48 1.01
C PRO A 148 -15.33 -1.89 1.60
N TYR A 149 -15.36 -2.94 0.78
CA TYR A 149 -15.41 -4.34 1.22
C TYR A 149 -14.39 -4.68 2.31
N PRO A 150 -13.08 -4.34 2.20
CA PRO A 150 -12.10 -4.69 3.22
C PRO A 150 -12.47 -4.14 4.60
N LEU A 151 -12.84 -2.86 4.69
CA LEU A 151 -13.20 -2.24 5.96
C LEU A 151 -14.49 -2.82 6.54
N LEU A 152 -15.50 -3.05 5.69
CA LEU A 152 -16.76 -3.65 6.10
C LEU A 152 -16.57 -5.09 6.61
N ASP A 153 -15.71 -5.86 5.96
CA ASP A 153 -15.39 -7.24 6.36
C ASP A 153 -14.60 -7.28 7.67
N ILE A 154 -13.62 -6.38 7.86
CA ILE A 154 -12.89 -6.22 9.12
C ILE A 154 -13.88 -5.90 10.25
N MET A 155 -14.75 -4.93 10.06
CA MET A 155 -15.75 -4.54 11.06
C MET A 155 -16.66 -5.70 11.43
N LYS A 156 -17.21 -6.37 10.42
CA LYS A 156 -18.12 -7.49 10.60
C LYS A 156 -17.49 -8.66 11.36
N ASN A 157 -16.28 -9.05 10.97
CA ASN A 157 -15.61 -10.23 11.52
C ASN A 157 -15.05 -10.02 12.92
N ASN A 158 -14.81 -8.75 13.32
CA ASN A 158 -14.23 -8.40 14.63
C ASN A 158 -15.20 -7.71 15.58
N GLY A 159 -16.44 -7.46 15.16
CA GLY A 159 -17.42 -6.74 15.97
C GLY A 159 -17.03 -5.29 16.23
N PHE A 160 -16.41 -4.65 15.24
CA PHE A 160 -16.05 -3.23 15.29
C PHE A 160 -17.12 -2.35 14.65
N ALA A 161 -17.27 -1.15 15.19
CA ALA A 161 -18.02 -0.07 14.56
C ALA A 161 -17.05 0.87 13.78
N PRO A 162 -17.55 1.69 12.84
CA PRO A 162 -16.67 2.57 12.06
C PRO A 162 -15.75 3.47 12.89
N GLN A 163 -16.22 3.95 14.03
CA GLN A 163 -15.43 4.78 14.97
C GLN A 163 -14.30 4.04 15.68
N ASP A 164 -14.31 2.72 15.68
CA ASP A 164 -13.25 1.90 16.25
C ASP A 164 -12.02 1.81 15.33
N LEU A 165 -12.17 2.17 14.04
CA LEU A 165 -11.14 2.03 13.01
C LEU A 165 -10.49 3.39 12.68
N LEU A 166 -9.19 3.34 12.42
CA LEU A 166 -8.45 4.37 11.69
C LEU A 166 -7.79 3.72 10.48
N MET A 167 -8.13 4.20 9.28
CA MET A 167 -7.40 3.89 8.04
C MET A 167 -6.29 4.90 7.84
N VAL A 168 -5.09 4.41 7.52
CA VAL A 168 -3.93 5.23 7.17
C VAL A 168 -3.47 4.81 5.78
N ASP A 169 -3.41 5.76 4.83
CA ASP A 169 -3.06 5.50 3.42
C ASP A 169 -2.61 6.83 2.79
N ASP A 170 -1.62 6.80 1.94
CA ASP A 170 -1.08 7.99 1.27
C ASP A 170 -1.84 8.37 -0.01
N LEU A 171 -2.73 7.49 -0.50
CA LEU A 171 -3.40 7.66 -1.78
C LEU A 171 -4.93 7.79 -1.68
N LYS A 172 -5.49 8.43 -2.69
CA LYS A 172 -6.94 8.67 -2.84
C LYS A 172 -7.82 7.39 -2.75
N PRO A 173 -7.45 6.22 -3.29
CA PRO A 173 -8.27 5.01 -3.15
C PRO A 173 -8.58 4.61 -1.70
N GLY A 174 -7.62 4.75 -0.78
CA GLY A 174 -7.85 4.51 0.65
C GLY A 174 -8.78 5.53 1.29
N LEU A 175 -8.64 6.81 0.92
CA LEU A 175 -9.56 7.86 1.35
C LEU A 175 -11.00 7.62 0.90
N ASP A 176 -11.20 7.27 -0.37
CA ASP A 176 -12.52 7.02 -0.94
C ASP A 176 -13.18 5.77 -0.30
N MET A 177 -12.40 4.70 -0.09
CA MET A 177 -12.83 3.52 0.65
C MET A 177 -13.29 3.87 2.07
N SER A 178 -12.49 4.66 2.80
CA SER A 178 -12.77 5.07 4.17
C SER A 178 -14.03 5.92 4.26
N ARG A 179 -14.19 6.88 3.36
CA ARG A 179 -15.40 7.71 3.29
C ARG A 179 -16.65 6.88 3.06
N THR A 180 -16.60 5.92 2.14
CA THR A 180 -17.73 5.03 1.83
C THR A 180 -18.07 4.12 3.01
N ALA A 181 -17.08 3.64 3.75
CA ALA A 181 -17.27 2.79 4.94
C ALA A 181 -17.60 3.59 6.22
N GLY A 182 -17.51 4.93 6.19
CA GLY A 182 -17.71 5.79 7.38
C GLY A 182 -16.56 5.71 8.40
N VAL A 183 -15.39 5.24 7.99
CA VAL A 183 -14.20 5.07 8.82
C VAL A 183 -13.34 6.34 8.80
N ARG A 184 -12.70 6.66 9.93
CA ARG A 184 -11.77 7.80 10.00
C ARG A 184 -10.50 7.49 9.19
N PHE A 185 -10.01 8.52 8.51
CA PHE A 185 -8.83 8.48 7.64
C PHE A 185 -7.76 9.46 8.12
N ALA A 186 -6.49 9.08 7.95
CA ALA A 186 -5.30 9.90 8.18
C ALA A 186 -4.30 9.69 7.04
#